data_f8bd4b6694eb24fa8558538265a05171
#
_entry.id   f8bd4b6694eb24fa8558538265a05171
#
_cell.length_a   1.000
_cell.length_b   1.000
_cell.length_c   1.000
_cell.angle_alpha   90.00
_cell.angle_beta   90.00
_cell.angle_gamma   90.00
#
_symmetry.space_group_name_H-M   'P 1'
#
loop_
_entity.id
_entity.type
_entity.pdbx_description
1 polymer ?
#
loop_
_entity_poly.entity_id
_entity_poly.type
_entity_poly.pdbx_seq_one_letter_code
_entity_poly.pdbx_strand_id
1 'polypeptide(L)'
;TFDMTMFANVPDVTCLAPSSGEQMLDMLAWATGPSEHGVVAIRMPGEQILALERAADMAFDPLQRAEEHDPAVNIAGACPFVRYQIVQPGRDVAILGLGNTMPLAAEITSALAENDEEHAAITATLVDALQYSTMDAELLAMLADGHRLVVTLEDGQLEGGWGEKVTAFYANSSNTKASHVRVLNFGAAKEFTD
;
A
#
# COMPACT_ATOMS: atom_id res chain seq x y z
N THR A 1 5.98 7.29 -12.39
CA THR A 1 7.09 6.41 -11.99
C THR A 1 8.08 7.11 -11.07
N PHE A 2 8.67 8.24 -11.50
CA PHE A 2 9.65 8.99 -10.68
C PHE A 2 9.04 9.86 -9.59
N ASP A 3 7.78 10.21 -9.72
CA ASP A 3 7.01 11.03 -8.79
C ASP A 3 7.06 10.50 -7.35
N MET A 4 6.89 9.19 -7.20
CA MET A 4 6.90 8.53 -5.88
C MET A 4 8.25 8.73 -5.16
N THR A 5 9.35 8.48 -5.87
CA THR A 5 10.69 8.64 -5.30
C THR A 5 11.00 10.11 -4.98
N MET A 6 10.55 11.04 -5.81
CA MET A 6 10.77 12.47 -5.60
C MET A 6 10.00 12.99 -4.40
N PHE A 7 8.68 12.80 -4.38
CA PHE A 7 7.83 13.38 -3.33
C PHE A 7 8.00 12.69 -1.97
N ALA A 8 8.19 11.38 -1.95
CA ALA A 8 8.35 10.63 -0.71
C ALA A 8 9.61 10.98 0.11
N ASN A 9 10.52 11.77 -0.44
CA ASN A 9 11.73 12.23 0.24
C ASN A 9 11.70 13.73 0.58
N VAL A 10 10.60 14.40 0.29
CA VAL A 10 10.41 15.82 0.68
C VAL A 10 9.82 15.87 2.08
N PRO A 11 10.44 16.58 3.04
CA PRO A 11 9.88 16.76 4.37
C PRO A 11 8.49 17.39 4.32
N ASP A 12 7.64 17.03 5.28
CA ASP A 12 6.28 17.56 5.46
C ASP A 12 5.33 17.37 4.26
N VAL A 13 5.66 16.44 3.35
CA VAL A 13 4.75 15.99 2.30
C VAL A 13 4.17 14.63 2.66
N THR A 14 2.85 14.57 2.78
CA THR A 14 2.12 13.29 2.94
C THR A 14 1.78 12.74 1.56
N CYS A 15 2.27 11.53 1.27
CA CYS A 15 2.09 10.89 -0.03
C CYS A 15 1.18 9.67 0.11
N LEU A 16 0.00 9.75 -0.47
CA LEU A 16 -1.05 8.72 -0.41
C LEU A 16 -1.19 7.99 -1.74
N ALA A 17 -1.49 6.70 -1.69
CA ALA A 17 -1.69 5.86 -2.86
C ALA A 17 -2.92 4.95 -2.64
N PRO A 18 -4.13 5.45 -2.93
CA PRO A 18 -5.34 4.66 -2.80
C PRO A 18 -5.33 3.47 -3.77
N SER A 19 -5.87 2.35 -3.32
CA SER A 19 -6.05 1.12 -4.10
C SER A 19 -7.49 0.94 -4.60
N SER A 20 -8.37 1.91 -4.30
CA SER A 20 -9.75 1.94 -4.78
C SER A 20 -10.23 3.38 -4.99
N GLY A 21 -11.32 3.53 -5.74
CA GLY A 21 -11.99 4.83 -5.91
C GLY A 21 -12.55 5.36 -4.60
N GLU A 22 -13.06 4.48 -3.74
CA GLU A 22 -13.56 4.83 -2.42
C GLU A 22 -12.45 5.40 -1.53
N GLN A 23 -11.33 4.70 -1.42
CA GLN A 23 -10.17 5.20 -0.68
C GLN A 23 -9.67 6.53 -1.24
N MET A 24 -9.70 6.71 -2.56
CA MET A 24 -9.31 7.98 -3.17
C MET A 24 -10.22 9.13 -2.70
N LEU A 25 -11.53 8.91 -2.64
CA LEU A 25 -12.47 9.93 -2.15
C LEU A 25 -12.26 10.25 -0.67
N ASP A 26 -12.01 9.23 0.15
CA ASP A 26 -11.71 9.39 1.57
C ASP A 26 -10.44 10.20 1.78
N MET A 27 -9.38 9.86 1.05
CA MET A 27 -8.12 10.59 1.09
C MET A 27 -8.28 12.03 0.61
N LEU A 28 -9.07 12.26 -0.45
CA LEU A 28 -9.35 13.59 -0.97
C LEU A 28 -10.18 14.42 0.03
N ALA A 29 -11.23 13.83 0.62
CA ALA A 29 -12.05 14.48 1.62
C ALA A 29 -11.22 14.88 2.85
N TRP A 30 -10.32 13.99 3.31
CA TRP A 30 -9.40 14.32 4.38
C TRP A 30 -8.43 15.44 3.97
N ALA A 31 -7.79 15.36 2.80
CA ALA A 31 -6.79 16.33 2.35
C ALA A 31 -7.35 17.75 2.09
N THR A 32 -8.66 17.84 1.77
CA THR A 32 -9.35 19.13 1.55
C THR A 32 -10.18 19.56 2.75
N GLY A 33 -10.19 18.79 3.82
CA GLY A 33 -10.90 19.07 5.06
C GLY A 33 -10.34 20.29 5.81
N PRO A 34 -11.01 20.71 6.88
CA PRO A 34 -10.67 21.95 7.60
C PRO A 34 -9.40 21.84 8.47
N SER A 35 -8.81 20.65 8.61
CA SER A 35 -7.62 20.43 9.42
C SER A 35 -6.35 20.89 8.68
N GLU A 36 -5.31 21.28 9.43
CA GLU A 36 -4.02 21.61 8.83
C GLU A 36 -3.25 20.32 8.51
N HIS A 37 -3.14 19.98 7.23
CA HIS A 37 -2.51 18.74 6.76
C HIS A 37 -1.13 18.93 6.13
N GLY A 38 -0.68 20.17 5.94
CA GLY A 38 0.50 20.44 5.15
C GLY A 38 0.27 20.14 3.66
N VAL A 39 1.33 19.72 2.98
CA VAL A 39 1.25 19.33 1.57
C VAL A 39 0.85 17.86 1.45
N VAL A 40 -0.20 17.58 0.70
CA VAL A 40 -0.68 16.21 0.44
C VAL A 40 -0.59 15.92 -1.05
N ALA A 41 0.06 14.83 -1.40
CA ALA A 41 0.11 14.28 -2.75
C ALA A 41 -0.70 12.98 -2.78
N ILE A 42 -1.73 12.91 -3.62
CA ILE A 42 -2.55 11.71 -3.79
C ILE A 42 -2.29 11.15 -5.18
N ARG A 43 -1.83 9.90 -5.24
CA ARG A 43 -1.63 9.21 -6.50
C ARG A 43 -2.95 8.63 -6.98
N MET A 44 -3.42 9.12 -8.12
CA MET A 44 -4.72 8.69 -8.66
C MET A 44 -4.71 7.20 -9.01
N PRO A 45 -5.77 6.45 -8.66
CA PRO A 45 -5.93 5.07 -9.11
C PRO A 45 -5.96 5.00 -10.64
N GLY A 46 -5.28 4.00 -11.18
CA GLY A 46 -5.27 3.74 -12.62
C GLY A 46 -6.62 3.21 -13.14
N GLU A 47 -6.80 3.27 -14.45
CA GLU A 47 -8.03 2.80 -15.10
C GLU A 47 -8.32 1.32 -14.82
N GLN A 48 -7.30 0.51 -14.61
CA GLN A 48 -7.44 -0.91 -14.27
C GLN A 48 -8.21 -1.10 -12.95
N ILE A 49 -7.90 -0.34 -11.90
CA ILE A 49 -8.63 -0.38 -10.63
C ILE A 49 -10.08 0.05 -10.85
N LEU A 50 -10.29 1.19 -11.51
CA LEU A 50 -11.62 1.72 -11.77
C LEU A 50 -12.44 0.80 -12.69
N ALA A 51 -11.81 0.08 -13.60
CA ALA A 51 -12.47 -0.90 -14.46
C ALA A 51 -12.91 -2.14 -13.68
N LEU A 52 -12.10 -2.63 -12.75
CA LEU A 52 -12.44 -3.75 -11.87
C LEU A 52 -13.62 -3.40 -10.95
N GLU A 53 -13.65 -2.20 -10.41
CA GLU A 53 -14.78 -1.71 -9.62
C GLU A 53 -16.07 -1.61 -10.42
N ARG A 54 -16.00 -1.13 -11.67
CA ARG A 54 -17.15 -1.09 -12.58
C ARG A 54 -17.63 -2.48 -12.97
N ALA A 55 -16.73 -3.42 -13.20
CA ALA A 55 -17.06 -4.79 -13.57
C ALA A 55 -17.72 -5.57 -12.41
N ALA A 56 -17.38 -5.23 -11.17
CA ALA A 56 -17.98 -5.82 -9.98
C ALA A 56 -19.41 -5.33 -9.71
N ASP A 57 -19.98 -4.51 -10.60
CA ASP A 57 -21.31 -3.89 -10.48
C ASP A 57 -21.50 -3.12 -9.15
N MET A 58 -20.39 -2.71 -8.56
CA MET A 58 -20.39 -1.76 -7.48
C MET A 58 -20.71 -0.41 -8.12
N ALA A 59 -21.97 -0.01 -8.03
CA ALA A 59 -22.45 1.28 -8.51
C ALA A 59 -21.66 2.37 -7.78
N PHE A 60 -20.51 2.71 -8.34
CA PHE A 60 -19.67 3.77 -7.86
C PHE A 60 -20.31 5.09 -8.31
N ASP A 61 -21.13 5.66 -7.46
CA ASP A 61 -21.55 7.05 -7.57
C ASP A 61 -20.71 7.88 -6.58
N PRO A 62 -19.68 8.60 -7.09
CA PRO A 62 -18.83 9.42 -6.24
C PRO A 62 -19.59 10.52 -5.49
N LEU A 63 -20.73 10.96 -6.00
CA LEU A 63 -21.53 12.02 -5.38
C LEU A 63 -22.42 11.47 -4.26
N GLN A 64 -23.02 10.30 -4.43
CA GLN A 64 -23.82 9.65 -3.39
C GLN A 64 -22.96 9.23 -2.20
N ARG A 65 -21.79 8.67 -2.43
CA ARG A 65 -20.88 8.26 -1.35
C ARG A 65 -20.27 9.43 -0.59
N ALA A 66 -20.00 10.54 -1.25
CA ALA A 66 -19.54 11.75 -0.57
C ALA A 66 -20.60 12.32 0.40
N GLU A 67 -21.90 12.03 0.17
CA GLU A 67 -22.99 12.42 1.07
C GLU A 67 -23.21 11.41 2.20
N GLU A 68 -22.89 10.11 1.97
CA GLU A 68 -23.06 9.04 2.95
C GLU A 68 -21.81 8.83 3.83
N HIS A 69 -20.67 9.35 3.39
CA HIS A 69 -19.42 9.18 4.11
C HIS A 69 -19.31 10.24 5.21
N ASP A 70 -19.47 9.78 6.45
CA ASP A 70 -19.19 10.64 7.61
C ASP A 70 -17.66 10.84 7.72
N PRO A 71 -17.13 12.05 7.44
CA PRO A 71 -15.70 12.32 7.57
C PRO A 71 -15.22 12.29 9.02
N ALA A 72 -16.00 11.73 9.93
CA ALA A 72 -15.78 11.74 11.37
C ALA A 72 -14.66 10.83 11.89
N VAL A 73 -13.79 10.29 11.05
CA VAL A 73 -12.49 9.80 11.54
C VAL A 73 -11.50 10.97 11.59
N ASN A 74 -11.93 12.06 12.20
CA ASN A 74 -11.11 13.22 12.46
C ASN A 74 -10.36 13.03 13.79
N ILE A 75 -9.31 12.21 13.77
CA ILE A 75 -8.30 12.31 14.81
C ILE A 75 -7.56 13.61 14.52
N ALA A 76 -7.87 14.65 15.28
CA ALA A 76 -7.38 16.01 15.10
C ALA A 76 -5.91 16.05 14.64
N GLY A 77 -5.66 16.45 13.41
CA GLY A 77 -4.35 16.73 12.84
C GLY A 77 -3.49 15.54 12.40
N ALA A 78 -3.85 14.30 12.68
CA ALA A 78 -3.10 13.13 12.22
C ALA A 78 -3.69 12.55 10.92
N CYS A 79 -2.84 12.13 10.00
CA CYS A 79 -3.26 11.42 8.80
C CYS A 79 -3.83 10.04 9.18
N PRO A 80 -5.12 9.73 8.91
CA PRO A 80 -5.70 8.43 9.23
C PRO A 80 -5.11 7.27 8.39
N PHE A 81 -4.46 7.61 7.27
CA PHE A 81 -3.91 6.64 6.31
C PHE A 81 -2.44 6.28 6.57
N VAL A 82 -1.86 6.68 7.71
CA VAL A 82 -0.48 6.30 8.07
C VAL A 82 -0.34 4.82 8.42
N ARG A 83 -1.45 4.16 8.78
CA ARG A 83 -1.48 2.74 9.10
C ARG A 83 -1.77 1.91 7.87
N TYR A 84 -0.95 0.89 7.65
CA TYR A 84 -1.20 -0.10 6.62
C TYR A 84 -2.37 -1.00 7.04
N GLN A 85 -3.12 -1.51 6.08
CA GLN A 85 -4.29 -2.35 6.33
C GLN A 85 -4.01 -3.81 5.96
N ILE A 86 -4.25 -4.73 6.89
CA ILE A 86 -4.25 -6.16 6.56
C ILE A 86 -5.58 -6.48 5.90
N VAL A 87 -5.54 -6.73 4.60
CA VAL A 87 -6.71 -7.10 3.79
C VAL A 87 -7.04 -8.58 3.98
N GLN A 88 -6.00 -9.41 4.05
CA GLN A 88 -6.13 -10.85 4.27
C GLN A 88 -5.00 -11.33 5.16
N PRO A 89 -5.30 -12.05 6.27
CA PRO A 89 -4.25 -12.65 7.09
C PRO A 89 -3.72 -13.95 6.48
N GLY A 90 -2.43 -14.21 6.70
CA GLY A 90 -1.71 -15.42 6.29
C GLY A 90 -0.51 -15.69 7.20
N ARG A 91 0.40 -16.58 6.79
CA ARG A 91 1.53 -17.02 7.65
C ARG A 91 2.88 -17.07 6.96
N ASP A 92 2.92 -17.49 5.69
CA ASP A 92 4.19 -17.92 5.07
C ASP A 92 4.94 -16.74 4.47
N VAL A 93 4.22 -15.82 3.85
CA VAL A 93 4.74 -14.62 3.21
C VAL A 93 3.83 -13.42 3.47
N ALA A 94 4.40 -12.23 3.62
CA ALA A 94 3.61 -11.00 3.60
C ALA A 94 3.79 -10.30 2.26
N ILE A 95 2.69 -10.00 1.58
CA ILE A 95 2.66 -9.28 0.30
C ILE A 95 2.06 -7.91 0.56
N LEU A 96 2.86 -6.88 0.34
CA LEU A 96 2.49 -5.50 0.53
C LEU A 96 2.31 -4.86 -0.84
N GLY A 97 1.09 -4.47 -1.16
CA GLY A 97 0.77 -3.72 -2.36
C GLY A 97 0.65 -2.23 -2.06
N LEU A 98 1.02 -1.39 -3.02
CA LEU A 98 0.89 0.05 -2.93
C LEU A 98 0.03 0.58 -4.08
N GLY A 99 -1.16 1.09 -3.74
CA GLY A 99 -2.06 1.71 -4.70
C GLY A 99 -2.36 0.80 -5.91
N ASN A 100 -1.93 1.21 -7.10
CA ASN A 100 -2.22 0.52 -8.36
C ASN A 100 -1.75 -0.94 -8.43
N THR A 101 -0.88 -1.38 -7.54
CA THR A 101 -0.38 -2.77 -7.53
C THR A 101 -1.19 -3.70 -6.63
N MET A 102 -2.18 -3.20 -5.92
CA MET A 102 -3.04 -4.02 -5.05
C MET A 102 -3.80 -5.13 -5.78
N PRO A 103 -4.37 -4.92 -6.97
CA PRO A 103 -4.99 -6.02 -7.73
C PRO A 103 -4.01 -7.16 -8.03
N LEU A 104 -2.79 -6.82 -8.46
CA LEU A 104 -1.73 -7.81 -8.71
C LEU A 104 -1.32 -8.53 -7.40
N ALA A 105 -1.21 -7.80 -6.29
CA ALA A 105 -0.92 -8.40 -4.99
C ALA A 105 -1.99 -9.41 -4.57
N ALA A 106 -3.27 -9.11 -4.81
CA ALA A 106 -4.38 -10.00 -4.54
C ALA A 106 -4.37 -11.25 -5.45
N GLU A 107 -4.08 -11.08 -6.74
CA GLU A 107 -3.94 -12.19 -7.69
C GLU A 107 -2.79 -13.13 -7.27
N ILE A 108 -1.64 -12.59 -6.92
CA ILE A 108 -0.50 -13.39 -6.42
C ILE A 108 -0.89 -14.14 -5.14
N THR A 109 -1.55 -13.46 -4.20
CA THR A 109 -2.03 -14.07 -2.95
C THR A 109 -2.96 -15.24 -3.22
N SER A 110 -3.88 -15.09 -4.18
CA SER A 110 -4.82 -16.16 -4.57
C SER A 110 -4.10 -17.32 -5.25
N ALA A 111 -3.18 -17.03 -6.17
CA ALA A 111 -2.41 -18.06 -6.86
C ALA A 111 -1.53 -18.89 -5.91
N LEU A 112 -0.94 -18.25 -4.89
CA LEU A 112 -0.14 -18.94 -3.88
C LEU A 112 -0.99 -19.88 -2.99
N ALA A 113 -2.26 -19.56 -2.80
CA ALA A 113 -3.18 -20.37 -2.01
C ALA A 113 -3.67 -21.63 -2.75
N GLU A 114 -3.49 -21.69 -4.08
CA GLU A 114 -3.81 -22.85 -4.87
C GLU A 114 -2.81 -23.98 -4.56
N ASN A 115 -3.35 -25.17 -4.26
CA ASN A 115 -2.54 -26.35 -4.02
C ASN A 115 -2.51 -27.18 -5.31
N ASP A 116 -1.33 -27.44 -5.82
CA ASP A 116 -1.14 -28.33 -6.98
C ASP A 116 -0.36 -29.62 -6.60
N GLU A 117 -0.13 -30.49 -7.57
CA GLU A 117 0.56 -31.77 -7.33
C GLU A 117 2.06 -31.59 -6.95
N GLU A 118 2.65 -30.44 -7.27
CA GLU A 118 4.08 -30.16 -7.06
C GLU A 118 4.34 -29.27 -5.85
N HIS A 119 3.37 -28.43 -5.45
CA HIS A 119 3.55 -27.38 -4.44
C HIS A 119 2.45 -27.42 -3.39
N ALA A 120 2.85 -27.35 -2.12
CA ALA A 120 1.92 -27.10 -1.03
C ALA A 120 1.39 -25.65 -1.09
N ALA A 121 0.13 -25.48 -0.73
CA ALA A 121 -0.48 -24.15 -0.64
C ALA A 121 0.31 -23.24 0.32
N ILE A 122 0.60 -22.03 -0.13
CA ILE A 122 1.26 -20.99 0.64
C ILE A 122 0.21 -19.95 1.04
N THR A 123 0.13 -19.67 2.34
CA THR A 123 -0.79 -18.65 2.84
C THR A 123 -0.07 -17.30 2.95
N ALA A 124 -0.56 -16.32 2.21
CA ALA A 124 0.02 -14.98 2.22
C ALA A 124 -0.82 -14.01 3.05
N THR A 125 -0.15 -13.18 3.85
CA THR A 125 -0.76 -11.98 4.42
C THR A 125 -0.76 -10.90 3.35
N LEU A 126 -1.95 -10.44 2.92
CA LEU A 126 -2.09 -9.33 1.98
C LEU A 126 -2.25 -8.03 2.75
N VAL A 127 -1.42 -7.05 2.43
CA VAL A 127 -1.39 -5.74 3.07
C VAL A 127 -1.53 -4.63 2.04
N ASP A 128 -2.46 -3.71 2.29
CA ASP A 128 -2.57 -2.43 1.56
C ASP A 128 -1.79 -1.36 2.32
N ALA A 129 -0.77 -0.80 1.68
CA ALA A 129 0.12 0.16 2.32
C ALA A 129 -0.45 1.58 2.40
N LEU A 130 -1.41 1.95 1.54
CA LEU A 130 -2.12 3.23 1.52
C LEU A 130 -1.26 4.47 1.31
N GLN A 131 -0.03 4.47 1.75
CA GLN A 131 0.87 5.63 1.72
C GLN A 131 2.34 5.20 1.59
N TYR A 132 3.20 6.13 1.10
CA TYR A 132 4.61 5.83 0.79
C TYR A 132 5.60 6.91 1.28
N SER A 133 5.13 7.95 1.97
CA SER A 133 6.01 8.98 2.55
C SER A 133 6.61 8.53 3.88
N THR A 134 5.89 7.75 4.68
CA THR A 134 6.36 7.19 5.95
C THR A 134 6.17 5.67 5.99
N MET A 135 6.76 5.01 7.00
CA MET A 135 6.62 3.57 7.19
C MET A 135 5.72 3.29 8.39
N ASP A 136 4.79 2.35 8.27
CA ASP A 136 4.10 1.80 9.43
C ASP A 136 5.02 0.83 10.18
N ALA A 137 5.86 1.39 11.04
CA ALA A 137 6.87 0.63 11.77
C ALA A 137 6.26 -0.44 12.69
N GLU A 138 5.06 -0.21 13.23
CA GLU A 138 4.39 -1.17 14.11
C GLU A 138 3.92 -2.38 13.32
N LEU A 139 3.27 -2.18 12.18
CA LEU A 139 2.83 -3.28 11.33
C LEU A 139 4.01 -4.04 10.75
N LEU A 140 5.04 -3.37 10.26
CA LEU A 140 6.24 -4.03 9.75
C LEU A 140 6.94 -4.85 10.84
N ALA A 141 7.01 -4.36 12.07
CA ALA A 141 7.57 -5.13 13.20
C ALA A 141 6.70 -6.36 13.53
N MET A 142 5.36 -6.21 13.50
CA MET A 142 4.44 -7.32 13.72
C MET A 142 4.57 -8.39 12.63
N LEU A 143 4.73 -8.00 11.36
CA LEU A 143 4.96 -8.95 10.26
C LEU A 143 6.24 -9.76 10.48
N ALA A 144 7.30 -9.18 11.04
CA ALA A 144 8.53 -9.88 11.36
C ALA A 144 8.37 -10.99 12.42
N ASP A 145 7.35 -10.93 13.26
CA ASP A 145 7.06 -11.97 14.23
C ASP A 145 6.50 -13.25 13.59
N GLY A 146 5.81 -13.11 12.47
CA GLY A 146 5.12 -14.23 11.81
C GLY A 146 5.68 -14.62 10.44
N HIS A 147 6.46 -13.76 9.78
CA HIS A 147 6.88 -13.95 8.40
C HIS A 147 8.40 -13.85 8.26
N ARG A 148 8.96 -14.67 7.38
CA ARG A 148 10.39 -14.63 7.00
C ARG A 148 10.61 -13.96 5.65
N LEU A 149 9.57 -13.79 4.88
CA LEU A 149 9.59 -13.17 3.57
C LEU A 149 8.53 -12.07 3.52
N VAL A 150 8.96 -10.89 3.11
CA VAL A 150 8.12 -9.75 2.79
C VAL A 150 8.33 -9.42 1.32
N VAL A 151 7.25 -9.28 0.58
CA VAL A 151 7.26 -8.88 -0.82
C VAL A 151 6.60 -7.51 -0.93
N THR A 152 7.23 -6.57 -1.60
CA THR A 152 6.65 -5.25 -1.89
C THR A 152 6.38 -5.10 -3.38
N LEU A 153 5.23 -4.55 -3.71
CA LEU A 153 4.81 -4.25 -5.07
C LEU A 153 4.49 -2.75 -5.17
N GLU A 154 5.17 -2.05 -6.06
CA GLU A 154 4.92 -0.64 -6.35
C GLU A 154 5.01 -0.38 -7.85
N ASP A 155 4.22 0.57 -8.36
CA ASP A 155 4.30 1.04 -9.75
C ASP A 155 5.25 2.24 -9.91
N GLY A 156 5.97 2.58 -8.84
CA GLY A 156 7.12 3.47 -8.85
C GLY A 156 8.39 2.78 -9.32
N GLN A 157 9.44 3.58 -9.58
CA GLN A 157 10.75 3.00 -9.86
C GLN A 157 11.28 2.29 -8.61
N LEU A 158 11.94 1.15 -8.84
CA LEU A 158 12.48 0.32 -7.75
C LEU A 158 13.62 1.04 -7.01
N GLU A 159 14.56 1.63 -7.76
CA GLU A 159 15.71 2.34 -7.20
C GLU A 159 15.28 3.61 -6.44
N GLY A 160 15.52 3.67 -5.15
CA GLY A 160 15.08 4.74 -4.26
C GLY A 160 13.57 4.73 -3.96
N GLY A 161 12.86 3.68 -4.37
CA GLY A 161 11.42 3.53 -4.19
C GLY A 161 10.98 3.19 -2.77
N TRP A 162 9.70 3.01 -2.60
CA TRP A 162 9.09 2.65 -1.32
C TRP A 162 9.53 1.27 -0.83
N GLY A 163 9.65 0.29 -1.72
CA GLY A 163 10.11 -1.06 -1.36
C GLY A 163 11.51 -1.07 -0.79
N GLU A 164 12.42 -0.22 -1.28
CA GLU A 164 13.76 -0.08 -0.69
C GLU A 164 13.73 0.51 0.72
N LYS A 165 12.78 1.40 1.03
CA LYS A 165 12.57 1.90 2.40
C LYS A 165 12.11 0.78 3.34
N VAL A 166 11.23 -0.11 2.87
CA VAL A 166 10.83 -1.32 3.62
C VAL A 166 12.03 -2.23 3.86
N THR A 167 12.86 -2.44 2.85
CA THR A 167 14.12 -3.20 3.00
C THR A 167 15.04 -2.57 4.03
N ALA A 168 15.22 -1.25 3.96
CA ALA A 168 16.06 -0.51 4.92
C ALA A 168 15.50 -0.59 6.35
N PHE A 169 14.18 -0.58 6.52
CA PHE A 169 13.55 -0.77 7.82
C PHE A 169 13.97 -2.10 8.46
N TYR A 170 13.86 -3.21 7.72
CA TYR A 170 14.26 -4.53 8.25
C TYR A 170 15.76 -4.65 8.44
N ALA A 171 16.56 -4.15 7.51
CA ALA A 171 18.01 -4.22 7.57
C ALA A 171 18.62 -3.42 8.73
N ASN A 172 18.00 -2.30 9.13
CA ASN A 172 18.47 -1.44 10.21
C ASN A 172 17.72 -1.67 11.54
N SER A 173 16.82 -2.64 11.60
CA SER A 173 16.07 -2.91 12.82
C SER A 173 16.96 -3.52 13.91
N SER A 174 16.87 -3.00 15.12
CA SER A 174 17.48 -3.61 16.30
C SER A 174 16.74 -4.86 16.80
N ASN A 175 15.55 -5.13 16.27
CA ASN A 175 14.78 -6.33 16.56
C ASN A 175 15.40 -7.53 15.86
N THR A 176 15.84 -8.53 16.61
CA THR A 176 16.49 -9.74 16.08
C THR A 176 15.59 -10.53 15.10
N LYS A 177 14.27 -10.50 15.29
CA LYS A 177 13.35 -11.16 14.35
C LYS A 177 13.28 -10.40 13.03
N ALA A 178 13.23 -9.08 13.07
CA ALA A 178 13.21 -8.25 11.88
C ALA A 178 14.47 -8.42 11.01
N SER A 179 15.64 -8.62 11.62
CA SER A 179 16.89 -8.87 10.89
C SER A 179 16.94 -10.18 10.11
N HIS A 180 16.02 -11.11 10.36
CA HIS A 180 15.88 -12.36 9.64
C HIS A 180 14.85 -12.31 8.50
N VAL A 181 14.13 -11.22 8.37
CA VAL A 181 13.16 -11.04 7.28
C VAL A 181 13.90 -10.75 5.99
N ARG A 182 13.67 -11.57 4.98
CA ARG A 182 14.08 -11.29 3.61
C ARG A 182 13.02 -10.40 2.95
N VAL A 183 13.46 -9.37 2.23
CA VAL A 183 12.57 -8.51 1.46
C VAL A 183 12.85 -8.71 -0.03
N LEU A 184 11.79 -8.86 -0.82
CA LEU A 184 11.83 -8.85 -2.28
C LEU A 184 11.00 -7.67 -2.76
N ASN A 185 11.63 -6.77 -3.50
CA ASN A 185 10.98 -5.58 -4.02
C ASN A 185 10.72 -5.73 -5.52
N PHE A 186 9.51 -5.42 -5.92
CA PHE A 186 9.09 -5.36 -7.32
C PHE A 186 8.55 -3.96 -7.63
N GLY A 187 9.05 -3.37 -8.67
CA GLY A 187 8.70 -2.04 -9.10
C GLY A 187 9.12 -1.81 -10.56
N ALA A 188 8.88 -0.62 -11.08
CA ALA A 188 9.27 -0.25 -12.42
C ALA A 188 10.81 -0.09 -12.54
N ALA A 189 11.32 -0.41 -13.72
CA ALA A 189 12.70 -0.08 -14.07
C ALA A 189 12.90 1.45 -14.12
N LYS A 190 14.15 1.88 -13.90
CA LYS A 190 14.53 3.30 -13.99
C LYS A 190 14.69 3.71 -15.45
N GLU A 191 13.55 3.84 -16.12
CA GLU A 191 13.47 4.22 -17.53
C GLU A 191 12.24 5.09 -17.78
N PHE A 192 12.29 5.91 -18.83
CA PHE A 192 11.10 6.60 -19.30
C PHE A 192 10.26 5.59 -20.09
N THR A 193 9.01 5.45 -19.70
CA THR A 193 8.00 4.69 -20.47
C THR A 193 7.33 5.63 -21.43
N ASP A 194 7.32 5.26 -22.71
CA ASP A 194 6.62 5.99 -23.78
C ASP A 194 5.09 5.92 -23.59
#